data_fd968c167e487e0b7850624102cc4189
#
_entry.id   fd968c167e487e0b7850624102cc4189
#
_cell.length_a   1.000
_cell.length_b   1.000
_cell.length_c   1.000
_cell.angle_alpha   90.00
_cell.angle_beta   90.00
_cell.angle_gamma   90.00
#
_symmetry.space_group_name_H-M   'P 1'
#
loop_
_entity.id
_entity.type
_entity.pdbx_description
1 polymer ?
#
loop_
_entity_poly.entity_id
_entity_poly.type
_entity_poly.pdbx_seq_one_letter_code
_entity_poly.pdbx_strand_id
1 'polypeptide(L)' 'MRGYDPQQVDALLDEVWPALSGSAEDRVRARELLDRPRFKAVLRGYATSDVDDLVRRLNAELG' A
#
# COMPACT_ATOMS: atom_id res chain seq x y z
N MET A 1 -2.70 -2.27 21.12
CA MET A 1 -2.81 -1.22 20.11
C MET A 1 -3.27 -1.81 18.80
N ARG A 2 -4.30 -1.27 18.21
CA ARG A 2 -4.78 -1.76 16.92
C ARG A 2 -3.97 -1.20 15.77
N GLY A 3 -3.77 -2.01 14.75
CA GLY A 3 -3.08 -1.61 13.55
C GLY A 3 -3.69 -2.27 12.33
N TYR A 4 -3.09 -2.07 11.17
CA TYR A 4 -3.56 -2.69 9.93
C TYR A 4 -3.11 -4.15 9.87
N ASP A 5 -3.97 -5.00 9.29
CA ASP A 5 -3.67 -6.41 9.10
C ASP A 5 -2.41 -6.58 8.24
N PRO A 6 -1.33 -7.18 8.78
CA PRO A 6 -0.08 -7.33 8.04
C PRO A 6 -0.23 -8.10 6.73
N GLN A 7 -1.12 -9.09 6.69
CA GLN A 7 -1.33 -9.87 5.46
C GLN A 7 -1.90 -9.02 4.35
N GLN A 8 -2.82 -8.11 4.67
CA GLN A 8 -3.43 -7.22 3.69
C GLN A 8 -2.42 -6.17 3.22
N VAL A 9 -1.64 -5.62 4.14
CA VAL A 9 -0.60 -4.65 3.79
C VAL A 9 0.45 -5.30 2.89
N ASP A 10 0.92 -6.48 3.27
CA ASP A 10 1.93 -7.20 2.48
C ASP A 10 1.40 -7.56 1.09
N ALA A 11 0.13 -7.98 1.00
CA ALA A 11 -0.48 -8.29 -0.29
C ALA A 11 -0.54 -7.06 -1.21
N LEU A 12 -0.89 -5.91 -0.66
CA LEU A 12 -0.90 -4.66 -1.41
C LEU A 12 0.50 -4.30 -1.91
N LEU A 13 1.50 -4.39 -1.03
CA LEU A 13 2.88 -4.08 -1.39
C LEU A 13 3.42 -5.02 -2.46
N ASP A 14 3.07 -6.30 -2.38
CA ASP A 14 3.48 -7.29 -3.39
C ASP A 14 2.93 -6.95 -4.79
N GLU A 15 1.78 -6.32 -4.85
CA GLU A 15 1.20 -5.86 -6.11
C GLU A 15 1.81 -4.55 -6.60
N VAL A 16 2.18 -3.67 -5.67
CA VAL A 16 2.65 -2.32 -5.99
C VAL A 16 4.14 -2.29 -6.35
N TRP A 17 4.99 -3.06 -5.64
CA TRP A 17 6.43 -3.04 -5.87
C TRP A 17 6.82 -3.27 -7.33
N PRO A 18 6.30 -4.32 -8.01
CA PRO A 18 6.66 -4.54 -9.41
C PRO A 18 6.23 -3.40 -10.32
N ALA A 19 5.16 -2.69 -9.96
CA ALA A 19 4.65 -1.60 -10.79
C ALA A 19 5.58 -0.39 -10.85
N LEU A 20 6.48 -0.23 -9.86
CA LEU A 20 7.44 0.87 -9.84
C LEU A 20 8.37 0.85 -11.05
N SER A 21 8.69 -0.35 -11.54
CA SER A 21 9.51 -0.53 -12.74
C SER A 21 8.71 -1.08 -13.91
N GLY A 22 7.38 -1.04 -13.83
CA GLY A 22 6.50 -1.56 -14.85
C GLY A 22 6.11 -0.51 -15.89
N SER A 23 5.12 -0.88 -16.71
CA SER A 23 4.58 0.01 -17.73
C SER A 23 3.76 1.14 -17.12
N ALA A 24 3.37 2.12 -17.95
CA ALA A 24 2.49 3.19 -17.52
C ALA A 24 1.15 2.66 -17.00
N GLU A 25 0.62 1.61 -17.63
CA GLU A 25 -0.63 0.99 -17.20
C GLU A 25 -0.49 0.34 -15.82
N ASP A 26 0.63 -0.34 -15.58
CA ASP A 26 0.92 -0.95 -14.29
C ASP A 26 0.99 0.10 -13.19
N ARG A 27 1.61 1.24 -13.48
CA ARG A 27 1.74 2.33 -12.52
C ARG A 27 0.38 2.96 -12.21
N VAL A 28 -0.47 3.15 -13.20
CA VAL A 28 -1.82 3.68 -13.00
C VAL A 28 -2.63 2.74 -12.10
N ARG A 29 -2.55 1.43 -12.36
CA ARG A 29 -3.25 0.44 -11.54
C ARG A 29 -2.76 0.46 -10.10
N ALA A 30 -1.45 0.55 -9.90
CA ALA A 30 -0.88 0.61 -8.56
C ALA A 30 -1.33 1.87 -7.81
N ARG A 31 -1.41 3.01 -8.49
CA ARG A 31 -1.91 4.24 -7.89
C ARG A 31 -3.36 4.10 -7.46
N GLU A 32 -4.18 3.44 -8.26
CA GLU A 32 -5.56 3.18 -7.90
C GLU A 32 -5.67 2.31 -6.65
N LEU A 33 -4.81 1.29 -6.54
CA LEU A 33 -4.77 0.44 -5.35
C LEU A 33 -4.33 1.22 -4.11
N LEU A 34 -3.41 2.16 -4.26
CA LEU A 34 -2.91 2.97 -3.16
C LEU A 34 -3.84 4.11 -2.77
N ASP A 35 -4.72 4.53 -3.67
CA ASP A 35 -5.59 5.67 -3.43
C ASP A 35 -6.61 5.40 -2.33
N ARG A 36 -7.14 4.19 -2.26
CA ARG A 36 -8.14 3.80 -1.26
C ARG A 36 -7.86 2.43 -0.66
N PRO A 37 -6.71 2.25 -0.02
CA PRO A 37 -6.43 0.97 0.61
C PRO A 37 -7.39 0.74 1.79
N ARG A 38 -7.96 -0.45 1.84
CA ARG A 38 -8.85 -0.83 2.93
C ARG A 38 -8.22 -1.97 3.71
N PHE A 39 -7.69 -1.64 4.86
CA PHE A 39 -7.08 -2.63 5.72
C PHE A 39 -7.95 -2.88 6.94
N LYS A 40 -8.08 -4.16 7.29
CA LYS A 40 -8.78 -4.55 8.49
C LYS A 40 -7.94 -4.17 9.71
N ALA A 41 -8.57 -3.64 10.73
CA ALA A 41 -7.91 -3.35 11.99
C ALA A 41 -7.78 -4.63 12.82
N VAL A 42 -6.57 -4.90 13.30
CA VAL A 42 -6.27 -6.07 14.12
C VAL A 42 -5.47 -5.64 15.36
N LEU A 43 -5.49 -6.46 16.40
CA LEU A 43 -4.83 -6.13 17.67
C LEU A 43 -3.33 -5.93 17.55
N ARG A 44 -2.68 -6.74 16.72
CA ARG A 44 -1.22 -6.70 16.52
C ARG A 44 -0.93 -6.50 15.05
N GLY A 45 -1.32 -5.34 14.53
CA GLY A 45 -1.05 -4.99 13.16
C GLY A 45 0.11 -4.03 13.02
N TYR A 46 0.39 -3.66 11.78
CA TYR A 46 1.36 -2.60 11.51
C TYR A 46 0.82 -1.27 12.00
N ALA A 47 1.70 -0.42 12.50
CA ALA A 47 1.33 0.92 12.93
C ALA A 47 0.67 1.68 11.77
N THR A 48 -0.53 2.22 11.99
CA THR A 48 -1.29 2.86 10.92
C THR A 48 -0.54 4.06 10.32
N SER A 49 0.13 4.83 11.17
CA SER A 49 0.90 5.99 10.70
C SER A 49 2.06 5.57 9.77
N ASP A 50 2.73 4.46 10.09
CA ASP A 50 3.83 3.96 9.26
C ASP A 50 3.33 3.48 7.91
N VAL A 51 2.19 2.78 7.90
CA VAL A 51 1.58 2.30 6.66
C VAL A 51 1.09 3.48 5.83
N ASP A 52 0.44 4.44 6.44
CA ASP A 52 -0.06 5.64 5.76
C ASP A 52 1.09 6.41 5.11
N ASP A 53 2.21 6.55 5.81
CA ASP A 53 3.39 7.22 5.27
C ASP A 53 3.99 6.45 4.09
N LEU A 54 4.05 5.13 4.19
CA LEU A 54 4.57 4.29 3.12
C LEU A 54 3.67 4.38 1.88
N VAL A 55 2.37 4.29 2.05
CA VAL A 55 1.39 4.42 0.96
C VAL A 55 1.56 5.77 0.27
N ARG A 56 1.72 6.83 1.04
CA ARG A 56 1.91 8.17 0.51
C ARG A 56 3.19 8.29 -0.32
N ARG A 57 4.30 7.70 0.18
CA ARG A 57 5.58 7.70 -0.54
C ARG A 57 5.48 6.92 -1.83
N LEU A 58 4.86 5.74 -1.81
CA LEU A 58 4.69 4.92 -3.01
C LEU A 58 3.83 5.63 -4.04
N ASN A 59 2.77 6.29 -3.62
CA ASN A 59 1.91 7.04 -4.51
C ASN A 59 2.68 8.20 -5.16
N ALA A 60 3.53 8.88 -4.42
CA ALA A 60 4.37 9.94 -4.95
C ALA A 60 5.39 9.40 -5.96
N GLU A 61 5.97 8.23 -5.71
CA GLU A 61 6.91 7.58 -6.63
C GLU A 61 6.23 7.19 -7.95
N LEU A 62 4.98 6.76 -7.87
CA LEU A 62 4.22 6.36 -9.05
C LEU A 62 3.68 7.55 -9.83
N GLY A 63 3.45 8.63 -9.15
CA GLY A 63 2.94 9.85 -9.73
C GLY A 63 4.01 10.69 -10.33
#